data_91c218239e4587e1e83c73038b82f120
#
_entry.id   91c218239e4587e1e83c73038b82f120
#
_cell.length_a   1.000
_cell.length_b   1.000
_cell.length_c   1.000
_cell.angle_alpha   90.00
_cell.angle_beta   90.00
_cell.angle_gamma   90.00
#
_symmetry.space_group_name_H-M   'P 1'
#
loop_
_entity.id
_entity.type
_entity.pdbx_description
1 polymer ?
#
loop_
_entity_poly.entity_id
_entity_poly.type
_entity_poly.pdbx_seq_one_letter_code
_entity_poly.pdbx_strand_id
1 'polypeptide(L)'
;MENSPKIAANPEKYTFILFVSGMSVKSGHAIENLRSICDTYLKGNFNLQIIDITTDRQSAVDYQIIAIPTLIKTGPGQPRTLLGDLSDTEKVLRILDIKS
;
A
#
# COMPACT_ATOMS: atom_id res chain seq x y z
N MET A 1 -14.24 -27.86 3.22
CA MET A 1 -13.84 -27.34 3.24
C MET A 1 -13.50 -26.76 3.28
N GLU A 2 -13.27 -26.68 3.27
CA GLU A 2 -12.69 -26.10 3.37
C GLU A 2 -12.20 -25.37 3.51
N ASN A 3 -12.29 -25.52 3.62
CA ASN A 3 -11.64 -24.76 3.74
C ASN A 3 -11.23 -23.93 3.75
N SER A 4 -11.33 -24.01 3.89
CA SER A 4 -10.77 -23.25 3.89
C SER A 4 -10.37 -22.43 3.97
N PRO A 5 -10.26 -22.47 4.06
CA PRO A 5 -9.69 -21.63 4.20
C PRO A 5 -9.47 -20.85 4.30
N LYS A 6 -9.45 -20.81 4.54
CA LYS A 6 -9.02 -20.13 4.60
C LYS A 6 -8.63 -19.46 4.61
N ILE A 7 -8.63 -19.56 4.73
CA ILE A 7 -8.17 -19.11 4.75
C ILE A 7 -7.72 -18.36 4.58
N ALA A 8 -7.88 -19.39 4.65
CA ALA A 8 -6.88 -18.60 4.61
C ALA A 8 -6.86 -17.18 4.60
N ALA A 9 -7.36 -16.75 3.85
CA ALA A 9 -7.18 -15.32 3.81
C ALA A 9 -7.74 -14.72 5.08
N ASN A 10 -6.92 -14.06 5.81
CA ASN A 10 -7.39 -13.19 6.86
C ASN A 10 -8.09 -12.03 6.17
N PRO A 11 -9.42 -11.95 6.17
CA PRO A 11 -10.12 -10.90 5.43
C PRO A 11 -9.87 -9.52 6.00
N GLU A 12 -9.27 -9.41 7.18
CA GLU A 12 -8.97 -8.14 7.79
C GLU A 12 -7.52 -7.72 7.60
N LYS A 13 -6.72 -8.54 6.92
CA LYS A 13 -5.32 -8.21 6.69
C LYS A 13 -5.22 -7.12 5.63
N TYR A 14 -4.54 -6.04 5.97
CA TYR A 14 -4.36 -4.92 5.05
C TYR A 14 -3.41 -5.32 3.93
N THR A 15 -3.78 -5.00 2.70
CA THR A 15 -2.96 -5.32 1.54
C THR A 15 -2.69 -4.05 0.75
N PHE A 16 -1.40 -3.76 0.56
CA PHE A 16 -0.96 -2.53 -0.08
C PHE A 16 -0.08 -2.81 -1.28
N ILE A 17 -0.22 -1.97 -2.31
CA ILE A 17 0.73 -1.91 -3.42
C ILE A 17 1.22 -0.47 -3.49
N LEU A 18 2.53 -0.29 -3.39
CA LEU A 18 3.15 1.03 -3.48
C LEU A 18 3.94 1.11 -4.78
N PHE A 19 3.54 2.03 -5.65
CA PHE A 19 4.22 2.26 -6.92
C PHE A 19 5.24 3.37 -6.74
N VAL A 20 6.48 3.07 -7.11
CA VAL A 20 7.61 3.98 -6.93
C VAL A 20 8.38 4.11 -8.24
N SER A 21 9.28 5.07 -8.29
CA SER A 21 10.15 5.27 -9.44
C SER A 21 11.59 5.20 -8.96
N GLY A 22 12.15 4.00 -9.02
CA GLY A 22 13.56 3.76 -8.77
C GLY A 22 14.08 4.45 -7.52
N MET A 23 15.10 5.28 -7.70
CA MET A 23 15.82 5.92 -6.60
C MET A 23 15.31 7.33 -6.29
N SER A 24 14.11 7.70 -6.76
CA SER A 24 13.64 9.06 -6.49
C SER A 24 13.51 9.28 -4.97
N VAL A 25 13.83 10.49 -4.53
CA VAL A 25 13.79 10.85 -3.12
C VAL A 25 12.38 10.69 -2.55
N LYS A 26 11.39 11.12 -3.30
CA LYS A 26 10.02 11.07 -2.85
C LYS A 26 9.53 9.63 -2.70
N SER A 27 9.96 8.74 -3.60
CA SER A 27 9.64 7.32 -3.49
C SER A 27 10.27 6.71 -2.24
N GLY A 28 11.52 7.07 -1.95
CA GLY A 28 12.18 6.61 -0.73
C GLY A 28 11.44 7.04 0.53
N HIS A 29 11.00 8.29 0.57
CA HIS A 29 10.22 8.78 1.71
C HIS A 29 8.90 8.03 1.85
N ALA A 30 8.24 7.75 0.73
CA ALA A 30 6.97 7.00 0.76
C ALA A 30 7.18 5.60 1.34
N ILE A 31 8.24 4.92 0.94
CA ILE A 31 8.54 3.58 1.46
C ILE A 31 8.76 3.63 2.97
N GLU A 32 9.60 4.57 3.43
CA GLU A 32 9.89 4.68 4.86
C GLU A 32 8.64 5.04 5.67
N ASN A 33 7.87 6.00 5.17
CA ASN A 33 6.68 6.44 5.88
C ASN A 33 5.65 5.33 5.97
N LEU A 34 5.46 4.59 4.88
CA LEU A 34 4.49 3.49 4.87
C LEU A 34 4.93 2.37 5.81
N ARG A 35 6.21 2.00 5.79
CA ARG A 35 6.70 0.96 6.69
C ARG A 35 6.50 1.36 8.15
N SER A 36 6.77 2.62 8.48
CA SER A 36 6.58 3.11 9.82
C SER A 36 5.11 3.03 10.25
N ILE A 37 4.20 3.42 9.36
CA ILE A 37 2.77 3.34 9.64
C ILE A 37 2.33 1.90 9.84
N CYS A 38 2.77 1.01 8.96
CA CYS A 38 2.41 -0.39 9.07
C CYS A 38 2.93 -1.02 10.36
N ASP A 39 4.17 -0.70 10.72
CA ASP A 39 4.75 -1.25 11.94
C ASP A 39 4.05 -0.73 13.20
N THR A 40 3.66 0.53 13.18
CA THR A 40 3.07 1.17 14.36
C THR A 40 1.60 0.79 14.54
N TYR A 41 0.83 0.79 13.45
CA TYR A 41 -0.62 0.67 13.52
C TYR A 41 -1.16 -0.69 13.12
N LEU A 42 -0.42 -1.44 12.33
CA LEU A 42 -0.92 -2.73 11.83
C LEU A 42 -0.19 -3.93 12.42
N LYS A 43 0.99 -3.72 12.98
CA LYS A 43 1.73 -4.72 13.78
C LYS A 43 1.79 -6.08 13.12
N GLY A 44 2.17 -6.10 11.86
CA GLY A 44 2.33 -7.34 11.11
C GLY A 44 1.07 -7.82 10.41
N ASN A 45 -0.05 -7.15 10.61
CA ASN A 45 -1.30 -7.54 9.97
C ASN A 45 -1.44 -6.86 8.60
N PHE A 46 -0.40 -7.01 7.77
CA PHE A 46 -0.41 -6.40 6.46
C PHE A 46 0.46 -7.17 5.48
N ASN A 47 0.15 -7.00 4.20
CA ASN A 47 1.00 -7.40 3.08
C ASN A 47 1.36 -6.12 2.32
N LEU A 48 2.62 -5.97 1.98
CA LEU A 48 3.08 -4.80 1.22
C LEU A 48 3.88 -5.26 0.03
N GLN A 49 3.44 -4.83 -1.15
CA GLN A 49 4.16 -5.05 -2.39
C GLN A 49 4.65 -3.70 -2.90
N ILE A 50 5.92 -3.61 -3.25
CA ILE A 50 6.50 -2.39 -3.82
C ILE A 50 6.81 -2.68 -5.27
N ILE A 51 6.26 -1.87 -6.17
CA ILE A 51 6.47 -2.03 -7.61
C ILE A 51 7.21 -0.82 -8.14
N ASP A 52 8.37 -1.05 -8.75
CA ASP A 52 9.16 0.00 -9.37
C ASP A 52 8.75 0.10 -10.83
N ILE A 53 8.15 1.23 -11.21
CA ILE A 53 7.64 1.41 -12.57
C ILE A 53 8.73 1.51 -13.62
N THR A 54 9.97 1.73 -13.20
CA THR A 54 11.09 1.77 -14.16
C THR A 54 11.46 0.37 -14.65
N THR A 55 11.11 -0.66 -13.87
CA THR A 55 11.39 -2.06 -14.23
C THR A 55 10.10 -2.82 -14.55
N ASP A 56 8.94 -2.32 -14.13
CA ASP A 56 7.65 -2.99 -14.34
C ASP A 56 6.63 -1.97 -14.83
N ARG A 57 6.77 -1.59 -16.10
CA ARG A 57 5.87 -0.61 -16.68
C ARG A 57 4.46 -1.16 -16.87
N GLN A 58 4.34 -2.47 -17.10
CA GLN A 58 3.04 -3.05 -17.38
C GLN A 58 2.11 -2.93 -16.17
N SER A 59 2.64 -3.12 -14.96
CA SER A 59 1.82 -2.97 -13.76
C SER A 59 1.30 -1.55 -13.62
N ALA A 60 2.13 -0.55 -13.95
CA ALA A 60 1.68 0.84 -13.91
C ALA A 60 0.53 1.09 -14.88
N VAL A 61 0.60 0.50 -16.06
CA VAL A 61 -0.48 0.61 -17.04
C VAL A 61 -1.73 -0.09 -16.54
N ASP A 62 -1.59 -1.31 -16.03
CA ASP A 62 -2.71 -2.11 -15.56
C ASP A 62 -3.48 -1.43 -14.43
N TYR A 63 -2.76 -0.75 -13.53
CA TYR A 63 -3.38 -0.04 -12.40
C TYR A 63 -3.67 1.42 -12.73
N GLN A 64 -3.40 1.86 -13.96
CA GLN A 64 -3.67 3.22 -14.41
C GLN A 64 -2.98 4.26 -13.52
N ILE A 65 -1.71 4.01 -13.21
CA ILE A 65 -0.92 4.89 -12.35
C ILE A 65 -0.54 6.15 -13.13
N ILE A 66 -0.91 7.31 -12.62
CA ILE A 66 -0.67 8.60 -13.27
C ILE A 66 0.29 9.49 -12.51
N ALA A 67 0.69 9.09 -11.32
CA ALA A 67 1.60 9.87 -10.48
C ALA A 67 2.43 8.92 -9.63
N ILE A 68 3.61 9.37 -9.22
CA ILE A 68 4.53 8.57 -8.40
C ILE A 68 5.04 9.44 -7.27
N PRO A 69 5.05 8.93 -6.02
CA PRO A 69 4.56 7.59 -5.60
C PRO A 69 3.04 7.54 -5.48
N THR A 70 2.49 6.36 -5.71
CA THR A 70 1.07 6.11 -5.52
C THR A 70 0.90 4.86 -4.67
N LEU A 71 0.09 4.96 -3.65
CA LEU A 71 -0.24 3.84 -2.77
C LEU A 71 -1.67 3.39 -3.04
N ILE A 72 -1.84 2.08 -3.23
CA ILE A 72 -3.17 1.48 -3.36
C ILE A 72 -3.36 0.49 -2.21
N LYS A 73 -4.45 0.66 -1.46
CA LYS A 73 -4.91 -0.36 -0.52
C LYS A 73 -5.99 -1.15 -1.23
N THR A 74 -5.77 -2.44 -1.44
CA THR A 74 -6.74 -3.29 -2.13
C THR A 74 -7.76 -3.90 -1.19
N GLY A 75 -7.48 -3.96 0.10
CA GLY A 75 -8.39 -4.48 1.11
C GLY A 75 -7.81 -4.30 2.50
N PRO A 76 -8.59 -4.52 3.56
CA PRO A 76 -10.00 -4.88 3.56
C PRO A 76 -10.89 -3.69 3.22
N GLY A 77 -12.14 -4.00 2.90
CA GLY A 77 -13.12 -2.96 2.55
C GLY A 77 -12.91 -2.43 1.15
N GLN A 78 -13.31 -1.19 0.94
CA GLN A 78 -13.21 -0.57 -0.38
C GLN A 78 -11.77 -0.23 -0.72
N PRO A 79 -11.38 -0.40 -1.99
CA PRO A 79 -10.04 0.02 -2.41
C PRO A 79 -9.87 1.52 -2.20
N ARG A 80 -8.66 1.91 -1.82
CA ARG A 80 -8.31 3.32 -1.61
C ARG A 80 -7.01 3.62 -2.33
N THR A 81 -6.90 4.84 -2.84
CA THR A 81 -5.69 5.30 -3.53
C THR A 81 -5.22 6.58 -2.88
N LEU A 82 -3.92 6.69 -2.65
CA LEU A 82 -3.32 7.85 -2.03
C LEU A 82 -2.06 8.22 -2.78
N LEU A 83 -1.96 9.49 -3.19
CA LEU A 83 -0.80 9.99 -3.93
C LEU A 83 0.15 10.73 -2.98
N GLY A 84 1.44 10.64 -3.28
CA GLY A 84 2.44 11.42 -2.56
C GLY A 84 3.31 10.58 -1.64
N ASP A 85 4.11 11.26 -0.82
CA ASP A 85 5.15 10.61 -0.03
C ASP A 85 4.68 10.06 1.32
N LEU A 86 3.39 10.20 1.62
CA LEU A 86 2.77 9.64 2.83
C LEU A 86 3.28 10.27 4.11
N SER A 87 3.72 11.53 4.05
CA SER A 87 4.29 12.20 5.21
C SER A 87 3.25 12.65 6.23
N ASP A 88 2.00 12.84 5.82
CA ASP A 88 0.92 13.24 6.72
C ASP A 88 0.25 11.99 7.29
N THR A 89 0.75 11.52 8.42
CA THR A 89 0.30 10.27 9.02
C THR A 89 -1.21 10.25 9.28
N GLU A 90 -1.78 11.32 9.83
CA GLU A 90 -3.20 11.34 10.13
C GLU A 90 -4.04 11.23 8.86
N LYS A 91 -3.63 11.92 7.81
CA LYS A 91 -4.31 11.85 6.53
C LYS A 91 -4.25 10.43 5.95
N VAL A 92 -3.08 9.79 6.04
CA VAL A 92 -2.89 8.43 5.54
C VAL A 92 -3.82 7.47 6.28
N LEU A 93 -3.84 7.54 7.61
CA LEU A 93 -4.69 6.67 8.41
C LEU A 93 -6.16 6.84 8.05
N ARG A 94 -6.58 8.09 7.86
CA ARG A 94 -7.98 8.40 7.57
C ARG A 94 -8.37 7.90 6.18
N ILE A 95 -7.55 8.20 5.16
CA ILE A 95 -7.88 7.85 3.79
C ILE A 95 -7.83 6.33 3.59
N LEU A 96 -6.85 5.66 4.20
CA LEU A 96 -6.71 4.22 4.07
C LEU A 96 -7.63 3.46 5.02
N ASP A 97 -8.40 4.18 5.84
CA ASP A 97 -9.31 3.56 6.81
C ASP A 97 -8.57 2.63 7.76
N ILE A 98 -7.43 3.07 8.25
CA ILE A 98 -6.65 2.33 9.23
C ILE A 98 -7.03 2.87 10.61
N LYS A 99 -7.44 1.96 11.46
CA LYS A 99 -7.83 2.32 12.82
C LYS A 99 -6.62 2.40 13.71
N SER A 100 -6.51 3.50 14.42
CA SER A 100 -5.38 3.73 15.33
C SER A 100 -5.75 3.41 16.77
#